data_60c02f7780a39b9e5c6b9237bcf50ca0
#
_entry.id   60c02f7780a39b9e5c6b9237bcf50ca0
#
_cell.length_a   1.000
_cell.length_b   1.000
_cell.length_c   1.000
_cell.angle_alpha   90.00
_cell.angle_beta   90.00
_cell.angle_gamma   90.00
#
_symmetry.space_group_name_H-M   'P 1'
#
loop_
_entity.id
_entity.type
_entity.pdbx_description
1 polymer ?
#
loop_
_entity_poly.entity_id
_entity_poly.type
_entity_poly.pdbx_seq_one_letter_code
_entity_poly.pdbx_strand_id
1 'polypeptide(L)'
;MWQRFTLYDLRVIGHYLGTLLLFFAALMALPLATALVFQEWEPAARYLAAIGITMVAGCSLRLLRIGPGRLDRRQALAVTGFAWVVLALFASFPLYFSGHYMTYLDAIFDGVSGLTTTGASLIVDLDHLSYADNMFRFAMHALGGLGLIVVALSFGLFGRGGGASLFSSEGRSEHVVPNVVQTTQFIARITLVIVSVATVIITALCLFMGMEPTRAFLNALWVSTSGFVTGGFTPMQLSIMYYHSFPLEAILMVLMILGSISFVIHAEVWKGRPLPFFRDIETKTMVLWIGVMAFVFTATLALSPFDDMLALLRRGLFMIISAFTTTGFQVVTTNQITTAFSNGAFLTLAFIMAVGGASGSTAGGIKFSRMGIIFKSIVSNVKETLAPDSARVVVSYNHVGRRTLTPEIVKEAMTVFILYVITYVIGALVGIAHGFEAIPAIFESVTMTSNGGIITSVAGPGMAGTLELFYIFQMWAGRLEFMTLFALIVEVVASLVPRPRPKERS
;
A
#
# COMPACT_ATOMS: atom_id res chain seq x y z
N MET A 1 28.04 17.60 -0.51
CA MET A 1 27.48 18.40 0.59
C MET A 1 25.95 18.30 0.50
N TRP A 2 25.27 17.85 1.56
CA TRP A 2 23.81 17.68 1.53
C TRP A 2 23.14 19.04 1.44
N GLN A 3 22.15 19.16 0.55
CA GLN A 3 21.37 20.40 0.39
C GLN A 3 20.38 20.50 1.54
N ARG A 4 20.06 21.72 1.97
CA ARG A 4 19.16 21.99 3.10
C ARG A 4 17.90 22.68 2.60
N PHE A 5 16.79 22.48 3.31
CA PHE A 5 15.59 23.22 3.05
C PHE A 5 15.78 24.71 3.42
N THR A 6 15.37 25.56 2.53
CA THR A 6 15.25 27.00 2.77
C THR A 6 13.85 27.33 3.30
N LEU A 7 13.67 28.52 3.86
CA LEU A 7 12.33 29.00 4.24
C LEU A 7 11.38 29.06 3.03
N TYR A 8 11.92 29.28 1.84
CA TYR A 8 11.14 29.24 0.60
C TYR A 8 10.67 27.83 0.29
N ASP A 9 11.53 26.81 0.41
CA ASP A 9 11.16 25.41 0.20
C ASP A 9 10.04 24.99 1.17
N LEU A 10 10.13 25.39 2.46
CA LEU A 10 9.08 25.09 3.45
C LEU A 10 7.73 25.75 3.07
N ARG A 11 7.75 26.98 2.52
CA ARG A 11 6.51 27.62 2.02
C ARG A 11 5.93 26.86 0.84
N VAL A 12 6.78 26.42 -0.10
CA VAL A 12 6.36 25.63 -1.26
C VAL A 12 5.76 24.31 -0.80
N ILE A 13 6.45 23.57 0.07
CA ILE A 13 5.96 22.31 0.63
C ILE A 13 4.61 22.52 1.33
N GLY A 14 4.52 23.53 2.21
CA GLY A 14 3.27 23.86 2.92
C GLY A 14 2.12 24.19 1.97
N HIS A 15 2.35 24.98 0.93
CA HIS A 15 1.34 25.31 -0.08
C HIS A 15 0.76 24.07 -0.78
N TYR A 16 1.63 23.13 -1.20
CA TYR A 16 1.18 21.89 -1.85
C TYR A 16 0.49 20.93 -0.86
N LEU A 17 0.99 20.80 0.38
CA LEU A 17 0.31 20.06 1.44
C LEU A 17 -1.07 20.67 1.75
N GLY A 18 -1.20 22.01 1.79
CA GLY A 18 -2.49 22.68 1.94
C GLY A 18 -3.47 22.30 0.82
N THR A 19 -3.00 22.20 -0.42
CA THR A 19 -3.82 21.76 -1.55
C THR A 19 -4.29 20.30 -1.39
N LEU A 20 -3.41 19.41 -0.91
CA LEU A 20 -3.76 18.03 -0.63
C LEU A 20 -4.74 17.89 0.53
N LEU A 21 -4.61 18.69 1.58
CA LEU A 21 -5.56 18.74 2.70
C LEU A 21 -6.96 19.21 2.25
N LEU A 22 -7.06 20.22 1.39
CA LEU A 22 -8.35 20.64 0.83
C LEU A 22 -9.00 19.55 -0.02
N PHE A 23 -8.20 18.82 -0.79
CA PHE A 23 -8.68 17.65 -1.52
C PHE A 23 -9.15 16.54 -0.57
N PHE A 24 -8.42 16.30 0.50
CA PHE A 24 -8.80 15.31 1.51
C PHE A 24 -10.06 15.71 2.29
N ALA A 25 -10.24 16.98 2.58
CA ALA A 25 -11.50 17.50 3.14
C ALA A 25 -12.69 17.26 2.20
N ALA A 26 -12.50 17.41 0.88
CA ALA A 26 -13.53 17.08 -0.09
C ALA A 26 -13.83 15.56 -0.13
N LEU A 27 -12.83 14.70 0.07
CA LEU A 27 -13.03 13.24 0.17
C LEU A 27 -13.88 12.88 1.41
N MET A 28 -13.70 13.58 2.53
CA MET A 28 -14.51 13.39 3.75
C MET A 28 -15.99 13.75 3.56
N ALA A 29 -16.36 14.40 2.45
CA ALA A 29 -17.76 14.59 2.10
C ALA A 29 -18.49 13.27 1.77
N LEU A 30 -17.76 12.22 1.37
CA LEU A 30 -18.35 10.89 1.11
C LEU A 30 -18.92 10.26 2.40
N PRO A 31 -18.13 10.08 3.49
CA PRO A 31 -18.67 9.58 4.75
C PRO A 31 -19.75 10.53 5.34
N LEU A 32 -19.62 11.85 5.19
CA LEU A 32 -20.67 12.79 5.61
C LEU A 32 -21.98 12.54 4.85
N ALA A 33 -21.92 12.38 3.54
CA ALA A 33 -23.10 12.08 2.73
C ALA A 33 -23.72 10.72 3.15
N THR A 34 -22.88 9.72 3.41
CA THR A 34 -23.33 8.41 3.90
C THR A 34 -24.05 8.57 5.26
N ALA A 35 -23.45 9.29 6.21
CA ALA A 35 -24.05 9.56 7.50
C ALA A 35 -25.43 10.24 7.38
N LEU A 36 -25.57 11.22 6.49
CA LEU A 36 -26.85 11.90 6.27
C LEU A 36 -27.90 10.98 5.65
N VAL A 37 -27.53 10.14 4.68
CA VAL A 37 -28.45 9.18 4.04
C VAL A 37 -28.96 8.14 5.04
N PHE A 38 -28.09 7.64 5.92
CA PHE A 38 -28.44 6.63 6.92
C PHE A 38 -28.88 7.22 8.26
N GLN A 39 -29.02 8.55 8.35
CA GLN A 39 -29.45 9.27 9.57
C GLN A 39 -28.55 9.03 10.79
N GLU A 40 -27.26 8.79 10.55
CA GLU A 40 -26.21 8.65 11.57
C GLU A 40 -25.73 10.03 12.00
N TRP A 41 -26.52 10.71 12.88
CA TRP A 41 -26.32 12.13 13.22
C TRP A 41 -25.01 12.40 13.97
N GLU A 42 -24.57 11.48 14.82
CA GLU A 42 -23.30 11.62 15.55
C GLU A 42 -22.11 11.52 14.60
N PRO A 43 -21.98 10.50 13.72
CA PRO A 43 -20.98 10.51 12.64
C PRO A 43 -21.08 11.74 11.73
N ALA A 44 -22.27 12.19 11.36
CA ALA A 44 -22.45 13.38 10.52
C ALA A 44 -21.84 14.63 11.14
N ALA A 45 -22.11 14.89 12.43
CA ALA A 45 -21.54 16.04 13.14
C ALA A 45 -20.01 15.93 13.24
N ARG A 46 -19.47 14.75 13.49
CA ARG A 46 -18.06 14.47 13.59
C ARG A 46 -17.30 14.68 12.26
N TYR A 47 -17.85 14.17 11.15
CA TYR A 47 -17.27 14.41 9.82
C TYR A 47 -17.38 15.86 9.38
N LEU A 48 -18.47 16.57 9.72
CA LEU A 48 -18.58 18.00 9.47
C LEU A 48 -17.49 18.80 10.19
N ALA A 49 -17.24 18.48 11.47
CA ALA A 49 -16.17 19.10 12.25
C ALA A 49 -14.79 18.77 11.66
N ALA A 50 -14.54 17.49 11.26
CA ALA A 50 -13.30 17.06 10.63
C ALA A 50 -13.04 17.81 9.31
N ILE A 51 -14.05 17.95 8.46
CA ILE A 51 -13.98 18.76 7.24
C ILE A 51 -13.61 20.19 7.56
N GLY A 52 -14.30 20.81 8.54
CA GLY A 52 -14.02 22.19 8.94
C GLY A 52 -12.57 22.40 9.39
N ILE A 53 -12.06 21.56 10.28
CA ILE A 53 -10.68 21.61 10.79
C ILE A 53 -9.68 21.42 9.63
N THR A 54 -9.91 20.42 8.76
CA THR A 54 -9.04 20.11 7.63
C THR A 54 -9.05 21.24 6.61
N MET A 55 -10.20 21.86 6.35
CA MET A 55 -10.30 23.03 5.47
C MET A 55 -9.56 24.25 6.02
N VAL A 56 -9.71 24.55 7.31
CA VAL A 56 -8.98 25.67 7.95
C VAL A 56 -7.47 25.45 7.85
N ALA A 57 -6.98 24.26 8.18
CA ALA A 57 -5.56 23.94 8.03
C ALA A 57 -5.11 24.00 6.57
N GLY A 58 -5.87 23.43 5.66
CA GLY A 58 -5.56 23.42 4.22
C GLY A 58 -5.53 24.83 3.63
N CYS A 59 -6.51 25.68 3.95
CA CYS A 59 -6.54 27.08 3.52
C CYS A 59 -5.36 27.87 4.09
N SER A 60 -5.06 27.71 5.38
CA SER A 60 -3.94 28.40 6.05
C SER A 60 -2.60 28.09 5.38
N LEU A 61 -2.35 26.81 5.07
CA LEU A 61 -1.14 26.39 4.37
C LEU A 61 -1.12 26.84 2.91
N ARG A 62 -2.25 26.85 2.22
CA ARG A 62 -2.34 27.30 0.83
C ARG A 62 -2.16 28.81 0.67
N LEU A 63 -2.43 29.60 1.70
CA LEU A 63 -2.18 31.05 1.70
C LEU A 63 -0.67 31.38 1.71
N LEU A 64 0.21 30.42 1.95
CA LEU A 64 1.64 30.62 1.84
C LEU A 64 2.00 31.03 0.39
N ARG A 65 2.53 32.25 0.23
CA ARG A 65 2.89 32.80 -1.08
C ARG A 65 4.10 32.05 -1.65
N ILE A 66 3.94 31.53 -2.86
CA ILE A 66 4.99 30.89 -3.66
C ILE A 66 5.22 31.68 -4.93
N GLY A 67 6.48 31.79 -5.37
CA GLY A 67 6.81 32.40 -6.66
C GLY A 67 6.39 31.54 -7.84
N PRO A 68 6.30 32.15 -9.06
CA PRO A 68 6.06 31.35 -10.26
C PRO A 68 7.27 30.47 -10.54
N GLY A 69 7.05 29.17 -10.62
CA GLY A 69 8.11 28.17 -10.86
C GLY A 69 7.60 26.76 -10.96
N ARG A 70 8.45 25.85 -11.41
CA ARG A 70 8.20 24.41 -11.37
C ARG A 70 8.62 23.86 -10.00
N LEU A 71 7.89 22.89 -9.50
CA LEU A 71 8.27 22.16 -8.29
C LEU A 71 9.60 21.43 -8.53
N ASP A 72 10.59 21.71 -7.69
CA ASP A 72 11.87 20.99 -7.75
C ASP A 72 11.70 19.55 -7.26
N ARG A 73 12.56 18.64 -7.74
CA ARG A 73 12.53 17.23 -7.37
C ARG A 73 12.57 17.02 -5.85
N ARG A 74 13.36 17.79 -5.14
CA ARG A 74 13.50 17.73 -3.67
C ARG A 74 12.21 18.15 -2.97
N GLN A 75 11.63 19.27 -3.38
CA GLN A 75 10.35 19.76 -2.88
C GLN A 75 9.24 18.73 -3.14
N ALA A 76 9.24 18.08 -4.32
CA ALA A 76 8.29 17.03 -4.66
C ALA A 76 8.43 15.81 -3.75
N LEU A 77 9.65 15.34 -3.49
CA LEU A 77 9.92 14.25 -2.55
C LEU A 77 9.43 14.59 -1.14
N ALA A 78 9.68 15.81 -0.67
CA ALA A 78 9.23 16.28 0.63
C ALA A 78 7.70 16.39 0.72
N VAL A 79 7.04 16.95 -0.30
CA VAL A 79 5.56 17.00 -0.37
C VAL A 79 4.99 15.58 -0.31
N THR A 80 5.52 14.66 -1.11
CA THR A 80 5.06 13.27 -1.14
C THR A 80 5.27 12.58 0.20
N GLY A 81 6.46 12.69 0.78
CA GLY A 81 6.77 12.07 2.07
C GLY A 81 5.89 12.59 3.21
N PHE A 82 5.78 13.91 3.37
CA PHE A 82 4.97 14.51 4.43
C PHE A 82 3.46 14.34 4.22
N ALA A 83 2.99 14.23 2.97
CA ALA A 83 1.57 14.10 2.68
C ALA A 83 0.94 12.90 3.40
N TRP A 84 1.60 11.75 3.41
CA TRP A 84 1.10 10.54 4.07
C TRP A 84 0.91 10.72 5.58
N VAL A 85 1.90 11.34 6.24
CA VAL A 85 1.84 11.60 7.69
C VAL A 85 0.79 12.66 8.00
N VAL A 86 0.79 13.78 7.27
CA VAL A 86 -0.15 14.88 7.52
C VAL A 86 -1.58 14.42 7.29
N LEU A 87 -1.88 13.72 6.20
CA LEU A 87 -3.23 13.24 5.93
C LEU A 87 -3.69 12.19 6.95
N ALA A 88 -2.80 11.31 7.41
CA ALA A 88 -3.13 10.35 8.47
C ALA A 88 -3.49 11.03 9.79
N LEU A 89 -2.78 12.11 10.16
CA LEU A 89 -3.11 12.91 11.34
C LEU A 89 -4.50 13.55 11.25
N PHE A 90 -4.90 14.03 10.07
CA PHE A 90 -6.25 14.57 9.88
C PHE A 90 -7.32 13.48 9.75
N ALA A 91 -6.96 12.29 9.21
CA ALA A 91 -7.84 11.13 9.15
C ALA A 91 -8.13 10.56 10.54
N SER A 92 -7.16 10.56 11.44
CA SER A 92 -7.31 10.00 12.78
C SER A 92 -8.30 10.77 13.65
N PHE A 93 -8.54 12.06 13.37
CA PHE A 93 -9.49 12.86 14.14
C PHE A 93 -10.92 12.27 14.11
N PRO A 94 -11.59 12.10 12.95
CA PRO A 94 -12.93 11.52 12.93
C PRO A 94 -12.93 10.05 13.37
N LEU A 95 -11.84 9.30 13.16
CA LEU A 95 -11.75 7.91 13.60
C LEU A 95 -11.72 7.80 15.13
N TYR A 96 -10.85 8.55 15.81
CA TYR A 96 -10.75 8.51 17.26
C TYR A 96 -12.07 8.84 17.97
N PHE A 97 -12.72 9.90 17.52
CA PHE A 97 -14.01 10.30 18.11
C PHE A 97 -15.17 9.39 17.74
N SER A 98 -14.96 8.28 17.02
CA SER A 98 -15.95 7.23 16.83
C SER A 98 -16.15 6.38 18.09
N GLY A 99 -15.24 6.44 19.05
CA GLY A 99 -15.31 5.64 20.26
C GLY A 99 -14.88 4.17 20.10
N HIS A 100 -14.44 3.77 18.91
CA HIS A 100 -14.01 2.39 18.62
C HIS A 100 -12.49 2.15 18.77
N TYR A 101 -11.74 3.15 19.22
CA TYR A 101 -10.29 3.08 19.44
C TYR A 101 -9.95 3.32 20.91
N MET A 102 -8.99 2.58 21.46
CA MET A 102 -8.55 2.75 22.84
C MET A 102 -7.75 4.04 23.04
N THR A 103 -6.88 4.37 22.08
CA THR A 103 -6.00 5.54 22.12
C THR A 103 -6.07 6.35 20.83
N TYR A 104 -5.61 7.61 20.89
CA TYR A 104 -5.49 8.44 19.68
C TYR A 104 -4.43 7.89 18.72
N LEU A 105 -3.40 7.20 19.25
CA LEU A 105 -2.37 6.56 18.46
C LEU A 105 -2.95 5.42 17.63
N ASP A 106 -3.85 4.59 18.20
CA ASP A 106 -4.57 3.54 17.46
C ASP A 106 -5.34 4.12 16.25
N ALA A 107 -5.94 5.30 16.40
CA ALA A 107 -6.62 5.98 15.29
C ALA A 107 -5.63 6.51 14.25
N ILE A 108 -4.42 6.97 14.64
CA ILE A 108 -3.35 7.32 13.71
C ILE A 108 -2.87 6.08 12.96
N PHE A 109 -2.68 4.97 13.66
CA PHE A 109 -2.29 3.69 13.08
C PHE A 109 -3.28 3.26 11.98
N ASP A 110 -4.59 3.27 12.28
CA ASP A 110 -5.64 2.94 11.31
C ASP A 110 -5.68 3.95 10.14
N GLY A 111 -5.47 5.22 10.41
CA GLY A 111 -5.34 6.26 9.37
C GLY A 111 -4.16 6.01 8.43
N VAL A 112 -2.98 5.68 8.97
CA VAL A 112 -1.81 5.29 8.18
C VAL A 112 -2.06 3.99 7.44
N SER A 113 -2.59 2.97 8.12
CA SER A 113 -2.93 1.67 7.52
C SER A 113 -3.92 1.82 6.37
N GLY A 114 -4.95 2.64 6.54
CA GLY A 114 -5.94 2.94 5.51
C GLY A 114 -5.32 3.63 4.29
N LEU A 115 -4.55 4.69 4.49
CA LEU A 115 -3.90 5.43 3.42
C LEU A 115 -2.79 4.64 2.73
N THR A 116 -1.97 3.89 3.47
CA THR A 116 -0.91 3.05 2.89
C THR A 116 -1.41 1.74 2.29
N THR A 117 -2.73 1.47 2.38
CA THR A 117 -3.33 0.20 1.95
C THR A 117 -2.71 -1.02 2.64
N THR A 118 -2.34 -0.88 3.91
CA THR A 118 -1.83 -2.00 4.71
C THR A 118 -2.97 -2.92 5.13
N GLY A 119 -4.11 -2.38 5.58
CA GLY A 119 -5.27 -3.17 5.97
C GLY A 119 -5.25 -3.72 7.40
N ALA A 120 -4.20 -3.46 8.16
CA ALA A 120 -4.17 -3.75 9.59
C ALA A 120 -5.06 -2.76 10.34
N SER A 121 -5.87 -3.21 11.30
CA SER A 121 -6.80 -2.37 12.05
C SER A 121 -6.74 -2.66 13.54
N LEU A 122 -6.79 -1.60 14.35
CA LEU A 122 -6.83 -1.65 15.81
C LEU A 122 -8.22 -1.30 16.37
N ILE A 123 -9.26 -1.39 15.54
CA ILE A 123 -10.65 -1.18 15.97
C ILE A 123 -11.05 -2.30 16.92
N VAL A 124 -11.59 -1.92 18.07
CA VAL A 124 -12.04 -2.87 19.11
C VAL A 124 -13.29 -3.63 18.68
N ASP A 125 -14.23 -2.93 18.06
CA ASP A 125 -15.53 -3.48 17.61
C ASP A 125 -15.82 -3.00 16.18
N LEU A 126 -15.41 -3.80 15.21
CA LEU A 126 -15.57 -3.48 13.79
C LEU A 126 -16.99 -3.77 13.29
N ASP A 127 -17.66 -4.76 13.87
CA ASP A 127 -18.97 -5.23 13.39
C ASP A 127 -20.09 -4.21 13.68
N HIS A 128 -19.91 -3.32 14.66
CA HIS A 128 -20.84 -2.24 15.02
C HIS A 128 -20.39 -0.86 14.53
N LEU A 129 -19.37 -0.79 13.68
CA LEU A 129 -18.92 0.47 13.12
C LEU A 129 -20.00 1.09 12.19
N SER A 130 -20.18 2.42 12.26
CA SER A 130 -21.15 3.13 11.42
C SER A 130 -20.91 2.95 9.93
N TYR A 131 -21.95 3.08 9.11
CA TYR A 131 -21.79 3.08 7.65
C TYR A 131 -20.89 4.22 7.19
N ALA A 132 -20.95 5.38 7.84
CA ALA A 132 -20.11 6.52 7.54
C ALA A 132 -18.62 6.22 7.81
N ASP A 133 -18.29 5.61 8.95
CA ASP A 133 -16.91 5.27 9.29
C ASP A 133 -16.35 4.19 8.37
N ASN A 134 -17.13 3.17 8.04
CA ASN A 134 -16.76 2.21 7.02
C ASN A 134 -16.53 2.90 5.67
N MET A 135 -17.44 3.77 5.22
CA MET A 135 -17.24 4.52 3.96
C MET A 135 -15.93 5.31 3.96
N PHE A 136 -15.56 5.92 5.08
CA PHE A 136 -14.30 6.66 5.20
C PHE A 136 -13.08 5.74 5.09
N ARG A 137 -13.08 4.60 5.77
CA ARG A 137 -12.00 3.60 5.70
C ARG A 137 -11.75 3.13 4.26
N PHE A 138 -12.82 2.81 3.51
CA PHE A 138 -12.70 2.39 2.12
C PHE A 138 -12.37 3.54 1.16
N ALA A 139 -12.79 4.77 1.45
CA ALA A 139 -12.36 5.95 0.72
C ALA A 139 -10.85 6.22 0.89
N MET A 140 -10.31 6.03 2.11
CA MET A 140 -8.86 6.09 2.35
C MET A 140 -8.11 5.01 1.56
N HIS A 141 -8.62 3.77 1.52
CA HIS A 141 -8.04 2.70 0.70
C HIS A 141 -8.04 3.04 -0.79
N ALA A 142 -9.16 3.55 -1.32
CA ALA A 142 -9.24 3.97 -2.72
C ALA A 142 -8.21 5.06 -3.04
N LEU A 143 -8.10 6.08 -2.15
CA LEU A 143 -7.11 7.14 -2.30
C LEU A 143 -5.67 6.61 -2.24
N GLY A 144 -5.38 5.80 -1.24
CA GLY A 144 -4.04 5.25 -1.00
C GLY A 144 -3.59 4.27 -2.07
N GLY A 145 -4.46 3.33 -2.49
CA GLY A 145 -4.14 2.31 -3.48
C GLY A 145 -3.90 2.86 -4.88
N LEU A 146 -4.72 3.83 -5.29
CA LEU A 146 -4.47 4.55 -6.55
C LEU A 146 -3.24 5.44 -6.50
N GLY A 147 -2.78 5.78 -5.31
CA GLY A 147 -1.76 6.77 -5.05
C GLY A 147 -2.36 8.16 -4.83
N LEU A 148 -2.04 8.73 -3.68
CA LEU A 148 -2.51 10.04 -3.27
C LEU A 148 -2.26 11.12 -4.33
N ILE A 149 -1.03 11.17 -4.83
CA ILE A 149 -0.59 12.14 -5.85
C ILE A 149 -1.26 11.86 -7.20
N VAL A 150 -1.39 10.59 -7.57
CA VAL A 150 -2.06 10.17 -8.83
C VAL A 150 -3.51 10.63 -8.84
N VAL A 151 -4.24 10.42 -7.75
CA VAL A 151 -5.64 10.87 -7.65
C VAL A 151 -5.72 12.39 -7.71
N ALA A 152 -4.89 13.11 -6.95
CA ALA A 152 -4.85 14.56 -6.97
C ALA A 152 -4.49 15.14 -8.35
N LEU A 153 -3.58 14.50 -9.09
CA LEU A 153 -3.23 14.86 -10.47
C LEU A 153 -4.36 14.61 -11.45
N SER A 154 -5.16 13.54 -11.27
CA SER A 154 -6.28 13.24 -12.15
C SER A 154 -7.37 14.32 -12.11
N PHE A 155 -7.51 15.02 -10.98
CA PHE A 155 -8.37 16.19 -10.82
C PHE A 155 -7.70 17.51 -11.23
N GLY A 156 -6.46 17.49 -11.73
CA GLY A 156 -5.78 18.68 -12.24
C GLY A 156 -5.31 19.67 -11.16
N LEU A 157 -5.22 19.25 -9.89
CA LEU A 157 -4.99 20.12 -8.74
C LEU A 157 -3.62 20.83 -8.74
N PHE A 158 -2.62 20.31 -9.47
CA PHE A 158 -1.24 20.83 -9.45
C PHE A 158 -0.82 21.58 -10.71
N GLY A 159 -1.73 21.83 -11.64
CA GLY A 159 -1.43 22.52 -12.89
C GLY A 159 -0.35 21.84 -13.75
N ARG A 160 0.18 22.56 -14.76
CA ARG A 160 1.15 22.00 -15.72
C ARG A 160 2.59 21.92 -15.21
N GLY A 161 2.92 22.54 -14.08
CA GLY A 161 4.31 22.73 -13.64
C GLY A 161 4.87 21.71 -12.65
N GLY A 162 4.04 21.04 -11.85
CA GLY A 162 4.48 20.18 -10.74
C GLY A 162 4.20 18.68 -10.91
N GLY A 163 3.32 18.32 -11.84
CA GLY A 163 2.77 16.96 -11.92
C GLY A 163 3.78 15.86 -12.17
N ALA A 164 4.75 16.05 -13.06
CA ALA A 164 5.72 15.03 -13.40
C ALA A 164 6.69 14.70 -12.24
N SER A 165 7.16 15.70 -11.52
CA SER A 165 8.05 15.53 -10.37
C SER A 165 7.34 14.83 -9.21
N LEU A 166 6.08 15.18 -8.95
CA LEU A 166 5.25 14.55 -7.92
C LEU A 166 4.91 13.09 -8.28
N PHE A 167 4.57 12.82 -9.53
CA PHE A 167 4.26 11.46 -10.00
C PHE A 167 5.46 10.51 -9.82
N SER A 168 6.65 10.96 -10.20
CA SER A 168 7.87 10.16 -10.05
C SER A 168 8.31 10.02 -8.59
N SER A 169 7.98 10.97 -7.71
CA SER A 169 8.32 10.90 -6.29
C SER A 169 7.50 9.86 -5.50
N GLU A 170 6.35 9.46 -6.04
CA GLU A 170 5.51 8.37 -5.49
C GLU A 170 5.95 6.96 -5.93
N GLY A 171 7.17 6.82 -6.47
CA GLY A 171 7.70 5.54 -6.96
C GLY A 171 7.17 5.11 -8.33
N ARG A 172 6.39 5.96 -9.00
CA ARG A 172 5.78 5.67 -10.30
C ARG A 172 6.59 6.31 -11.41
N SER A 173 7.58 5.57 -11.94
CA SER A 173 8.40 6.03 -13.07
C SER A 173 7.81 5.69 -14.44
N GLU A 174 6.81 4.83 -14.49
CA GLU A 174 6.25 4.31 -15.74
C GLU A 174 5.02 5.12 -16.19
N HIS A 175 5.13 5.70 -17.37
CA HIS A 175 4.01 6.41 -18.00
C HIS A 175 3.23 5.48 -18.92
N VAL A 176 1.92 5.34 -18.70
CA VAL A 176 0.99 4.63 -19.58
C VAL A 176 0.81 5.38 -20.91
N VAL A 177 0.88 6.72 -20.83
CA VAL A 177 0.76 7.66 -21.97
C VAL A 177 1.79 8.76 -21.76
N PRO A 178 2.27 9.46 -22.80
CA PRO A 178 3.27 10.52 -22.67
C PRO A 178 2.88 11.68 -21.72
N ASN A 179 1.58 11.82 -21.37
CA ASN A 179 1.07 12.84 -20.48
C ASN A 179 0.68 12.23 -19.12
N VAL A 180 1.28 12.72 -18.04
CA VAL A 180 1.01 12.26 -16.66
C VAL A 180 -0.47 12.36 -16.31
N VAL A 181 -1.15 13.47 -16.64
CA VAL A 181 -2.57 13.64 -16.33
C VAL A 181 -3.44 12.61 -17.06
N GLN A 182 -3.15 12.31 -18.32
CA GLN A 182 -3.88 11.27 -19.06
C GLN A 182 -3.61 9.87 -18.48
N THR A 183 -2.38 9.62 -18.05
CA THR A 183 -2.03 8.37 -17.35
C THR A 183 -2.85 8.21 -16.06
N THR A 184 -2.93 9.25 -15.24
CA THR A 184 -3.68 9.21 -13.98
C THR A 184 -5.18 9.06 -14.20
N GLN A 185 -5.75 9.75 -15.21
CA GLN A 185 -7.15 9.60 -15.59
C GLN A 185 -7.46 8.20 -16.12
N PHE A 186 -6.53 7.59 -16.86
CA PHE A 186 -6.69 6.20 -17.30
C PHE A 186 -6.72 5.24 -16.11
N ILE A 187 -5.80 5.39 -15.15
CA ILE A 187 -5.76 4.58 -13.92
C ILE A 187 -7.09 4.71 -13.16
N ALA A 188 -7.57 5.92 -12.94
CA ALA A 188 -8.83 6.15 -12.25
C ALA A 188 -10.03 5.53 -12.98
N ARG A 189 -10.08 5.65 -14.32
CA ARG A 189 -11.15 5.08 -15.14
C ARG A 189 -11.17 3.56 -15.09
N ILE A 190 -10.03 2.89 -15.26
CA ILE A 190 -9.98 1.42 -15.26
C ILE A 190 -10.35 0.87 -13.87
N THR A 191 -9.90 1.52 -12.81
CA THR A 191 -10.28 1.17 -11.44
C THR A 191 -11.79 1.30 -11.24
N LEU A 192 -12.38 2.41 -11.65
CA LEU A 192 -13.82 2.64 -11.52
C LEU A 192 -14.62 1.55 -12.26
N VAL A 193 -14.23 1.20 -13.48
CA VAL A 193 -14.91 0.16 -14.27
C VAL A 193 -14.82 -1.21 -13.57
N ILE A 194 -13.61 -1.63 -13.17
CA ILE A 194 -13.41 -2.95 -12.56
C ILE A 194 -14.15 -3.03 -11.21
N VAL A 195 -14.01 -2.02 -10.36
CA VAL A 195 -14.68 -1.99 -9.04
C VAL A 195 -16.20 -1.94 -9.22
N SER A 196 -16.74 -1.16 -10.16
CA SER A 196 -18.20 -1.10 -10.40
C SER A 196 -18.75 -2.45 -10.88
N VAL A 197 -18.09 -3.11 -11.82
CA VAL A 197 -18.50 -4.44 -12.30
C VAL A 197 -18.46 -5.46 -11.16
N ALA A 198 -17.39 -5.48 -10.39
CA ALA A 198 -17.26 -6.38 -9.25
C ALA A 198 -18.30 -6.09 -8.17
N THR A 199 -18.58 -4.82 -7.87
CA THR A 199 -19.64 -4.42 -6.92
C THR A 199 -21.00 -4.98 -7.36
N VAL A 200 -21.36 -4.86 -8.62
CA VAL A 200 -22.64 -5.40 -9.13
C VAL A 200 -22.70 -6.93 -8.97
N ILE A 201 -21.63 -7.63 -9.33
CA ILE A 201 -21.58 -9.11 -9.24
C ILE A 201 -21.65 -9.56 -7.76
N ILE A 202 -20.86 -8.93 -6.87
CA ILE A 202 -20.85 -9.29 -5.45
C ILE A 202 -22.17 -8.90 -4.77
N THR A 203 -22.78 -7.77 -5.14
CA THR A 203 -24.13 -7.39 -4.65
C THR A 203 -25.15 -8.46 -4.99
N ALA A 204 -25.19 -8.89 -6.26
CA ALA A 204 -26.10 -9.95 -6.70
C ALA A 204 -25.89 -11.26 -5.92
N LEU A 205 -24.62 -11.61 -5.64
CA LEU A 205 -24.28 -12.78 -4.86
C LEU A 205 -24.71 -12.64 -3.39
N CYS A 206 -24.49 -11.48 -2.76
CA CYS A 206 -24.93 -11.21 -1.39
C CYS A 206 -26.44 -11.24 -1.25
N LEU A 207 -27.17 -10.71 -2.25
CA LEU A 207 -28.65 -10.80 -2.31
C LEU A 207 -29.12 -12.26 -2.41
N PHE A 208 -28.45 -13.07 -3.23
CA PHE A 208 -28.75 -14.49 -3.35
C PHE A 208 -28.50 -15.25 -2.03
N MET A 209 -27.53 -14.81 -1.23
CA MET A 209 -27.28 -15.35 0.13
C MET A 209 -28.27 -14.84 1.18
N GLY A 210 -29.26 -14.00 0.81
CA GLY A 210 -30.30 -13.49 1.71
C GLY A 210 -29.91 -12.25 2.51
N MET A 211 -28.83 -11.55 2.10
CA MET A 211 -28.45 -10.28 2.76
C MET A 211 -29.41 -9.16 2.38
N GLU A 212 -29.69 -8.27 3.31
CA GLU A 212 -30.53 -7.08 3.08
C GLU A 212 -29.93 -6.21 1.97
N PRO A 213 -30.74 -5.67 1.01
CA PRO A 213 -30.24 -5.02 -0.19
C PRO A 213 -29.25 -3.89 0.03
N THR A 214 -29.50 -3.01 0.99
CA THR A 214 -28.63 -1.89 1.30
C THR A 214 -27.28 -2.38 1.83
N ARG A 215 -27.31 -3.32 2.75
CA ARG A 215 -26.12 -3.93 3.34
C ARG A 215 -25.35 -4.75 2.29
N ALA A 216 -26.03 -5.45 1.39
CA ALA A 216 -25.43 -6.19 0.30
C ALA A 216 -24.65 -5.27 -0.65
N PHE A 217 -25.24 -4.14 -1.05
CA PHE A 217 -24.60 -3.17 -1.92
C PHE A 217 -23.39 -2.51 -1.25
N LEU A 218 -23.52 -2.02 -0.01
CA LEU A 218 -22.42 -1.36 0.70
C LEU A 218 -21.24 -2.32 0.95
N ASN A 219 -21.53 -3.53 1.43
CA ASN A 219 -20.49 -4.54 1.62
C ASN A 219 -19.79 -4.90 0.30
N ALA A 220 -20.55 -5.08 -0.78
CA ALA A 220 -20.01 -5.35 -2.10
C ALA A 220 -19.10 -4.21 -2.58
N LEU A 221 -19.53 -2.94 -2.43
CA LEU A 221 -18.74 -1.76 -2.79
C LEU A 221 -17.43 -1.71 -2.00
N TRP A 222 -17.49 -1.92 -0.71
CA TRP A 222 -16.34 -1.85 0.19
C TRP A 222 -15.32 -2.96 -0.08
N VAL A 223 -15.77 -4.22 -0.13
CA VAL A 223 -14.84 -5.35 -0.36
C VAL A 223 -14.30 -5.37 -1.79
N SER A 224 -15.09 -4.93 -2.80
CA SER A 224 -14.62 -4.79 -4.18
C SER A 224 -13.53 -3.72 -4.27
N THR A 225 -13.76 -2.56 -3.65
CA THR A 225 -12.78 -1.46 -3.60
C THR A 225 -11.52 -1.95 -2.92
N SER A 226 -11.62 -2.47 -1.69
CA SER A 226 -10.49 -2.95 -0.91
C SER A 226 -9.71 -4.06 -1.62
N GLY A 227 -10.41 -5.01 -2.25
CA GLY A 227 -9.80 -6.11 -3.00
C GLY A 227 -9.00 -5.65 -4.22
N PHE A 228 -9.56 -4.74 -5.04
CA PHE A 228 -8.87 -4.23 -6.22
C PHE A 228 -7.69 -3.30 -5.88
N VAL A 229 -7.85 -2.43 -4.87
CA VAL A 229 -6.75 -1.56 -4.44
C VAL A 229 -5.77 -2.26 -3.50
N THR A 230 -5.93 -3.58 -3.32
CA THR A 230 -5.08 -4.43 -2.46
C THR A 230 -4.92 -3.84 -1.06
N GLY A 231 -6.07 -3.44 -0.45
CA GLY A 231 -6.07 -2.66 0.80
C GLY A 231 -6.28 -3.47 2.07
N GLY A 232 -7.10 -4.53 2.03
CA GLY A 232 -7.30 -5.49 3.13
C GLY A 232 -8.36 -5.12 4.18
N PHE A 233 -8.81 -3.87 4.28
CA PHE A 233 -9.93 -3.57 5.17
C PHE A 233 -11.20 -4.31 4.75
N THR A 234 -11.92 -4.77 5.73
CA THR A 234 -13.25 -5.39 5.61
C THR A 234 -14.22 -4.70 6.53
N PRO A 235 -15.53 -4.78 6.24
CA PRO A 235 -16.54 -4.23 7.14
C PRO A 235 -16.86 -5.14 8.33
N MET A 236 -16.28 -6.35 8.39
CA MET A 236 -16.52 -7.38 9.40
C MET A 236 -15.21 -7.84 10.04
N GLN A 237 -15.24 -8.09 11.35
CA GLN A 237 -14.07 -8.51 12.12
C GLN A 237 -13.51 -9.87 11.66
N LEU A 238 -14.37 -10.78 11.22
CA LEU A 238 -13.96 -12.07 10.65
C LEU A 238 -13.44 -11.96 9.21
N SER A 239 -13.21 -10.77 8.68
CA SER A 239 -12.75 -10.54 7.32
C SER A 239 -13.65 -11.26 6.29
N ILE A 240 -13.08 -11.84 5.24
CA ILE A 240 -13.85 -12.54 4.18
C ILE A 240 -14.46 -13.86 4.68
N MET A 241 -13.91 -14.43 5.74
CA MET A 241 -14.47 -15.62 6.38
C MET A 241 -15.96 -15.42 6.79
N TYR A 242 -16.38 -14.19 7.13
CA TYR A 242 -17.75 -13.85 7.49
C TYR A 242 -18.78 -14.33 6.45
N TYR A 243 -18.46 -14.24 5.17
CA TYR A 243 -19.41 -14.54 4.08
C TYR A 243 -19.59 -16.04 3.83
N HIS A 244 -18.70 -16.91 4.31
CA HIS A 244 -18.75 -18.37 4.11
C HIS A 244 -19.04 -18.81 2.66
N SER A 245 -18.62 -18.03 1.65
CA SER A 245 -18.98 -18.19 0.25
C SER A 245 -17.77 -18.35 -0.65
N PHE A 246 -17.55 -19.57 -1.20
CA PHE A 246 -16.47 -19.80 -2.16
C PHE A 246 -16.60 -18.95 -3.44
N PRO A 247 -17.80 -18.76 -4.05
CA PRO A 247 -17.92 -17.86 -5.21
C PRO A 247 -17.46 -16.43 -4.90
N LEU A 248 -17.74 -15.90 -3.70
CA LEU A 248 -17.29 -14.58 -3.29
C LEU A 248 -15.76 -14.55 -3.13
N GLU A 249 -15.19 -15.57 -2.48
CA GLU A 249 -13.74 -15.71 -2.36
C GLU A 249 -13.06 -15.76 -3.73
N ALA A 250 -13.62 -16.51 -4.69
CA ALA A 250 -13.08 -16.62 -6.05
C ALA A 250 -13.10 -15.28 -6.80
N ILE A 251 -14.17 -14.50 -6.68
CA ILE A 251 -14.25 -13.15 -7.27
C ILE A 251 -13.20 -12.24 -6.65
N LEU A 252 -13.06 -12.26 -5.33
CA LEU A 252 -12.08 -11.44 -4.63
C LEU A 252 -10.64 -11.85 -4.98
N MET A 253 -10.34 -13.13 -5.13
CA MET A 253 -9.04 -13.60 -5.63
C MET A 253 -8.71 -13.01 -7.00
N VAL A 254 -9.66 -12.98 -7.92
CA VAL A 254 -9.48 -12.34 -9.23
C VAL A 254 -9.22 -10.84 -9.09
N LEU A 255 -9.97 -10.15 -8.23
CA LEU A 255 -9.78 -8.70 -8.00
C LEU A 255 -8.41 -8.38 -7.40
N MET A 256 -7.97 -9.15 -6.41
CA MET A 256 -6.65 -9.02 -5.80
C MET A 256 -5.53 -9.20 -6.83
N ILE A 257 -5.64 -10.22 -7.69
CA ILE A 257 -4.66 -10.44 -8.77
C ILE A 257 -4.67 -9.26 -9.75
N LEU A 258 -5.84 -8.80 -10.19
CA LEU A 258 -5.95 -7.64 -11.08
C LEU A 258 -5.34 -6.39 -10.46
N GLY A 259 -5.58 -6.12 -9.17
CA GLY A 259 -4.98 -5.00 -8.46
C GLY A 259 -3.45 -5.07 -8.36
N SER A 260 -2.88 -6.28 -8.28
CA SER A 260 -1.44 -6.50 -8.17
C SER A 260 -0.68 -6.41 -9.50
N ILE A 261 -1.38 -6.32 -10.65
CA ILE A 261 -0.79 -6.16 -11.97
C ILE A 261 -0.52 -4.68 -12.27
N SER A 262 0.59 -4.38 -12.96
CA SER A 262 0.93 -3.02 -13.38
C SER A 262 -0.16 -2.38 -14.25
N PHE A 263 -0.51 -1.10 -13.97
CA PHE A 263 -1.46 -0.36 -14.79
C PHE A 263 -1.01 -0.16 -16.23
N VAL A 264 0.29 -0.22 -16.52
CA VAL A 264 0.83 -0.18 -17.89
C VAL A 264 0.43 -1.44 -18.66
N ILE A 265 0.51 -2.59 -18.01
CA ILE A 265 0.05 -3.87 -18.59
C ILE A 265 -1.47 -3.88 -18.81
N HIS A 266 -2.24 -3.36 -17.83
CA HIS A 266 -3.68 -3.15 -18.04
C HIS A 266 -3.97 -2.32 -19.27
N ALA A 267 -3.20 -1.25 -19.52
CA ALA A 267 -3.38 -0.41 -20.70
C ALA A 267 -3.10 -1.15 -22.01
N GLU A 268 -2.09 -2.00 -22.07
CA GLU A 268 -1.78 -2.78 -23.26
C GLU A 268 -2.85 -3.86 -23.53
N VAL A 269 -3.32 -4.53 -22.49
CA VAL A 269 -4.43 -5.50 -22.59
C VAL A 269 -5.72 -4.81 -23.04
N TRP A 270 -6.02 -3.61 -22.51
CA TRP A 270 -7.19 -2.83 -22.92
C TRP A 270 -7.14 -2.37 -24.38
N LYS A 271 -5.93 -2.16 -24.92
CA LYS A 271 -5.69 -1.89 -26.35
C LYS A 271 -5.73 -3.15 -27.23
N GLY A 272 -6.10 -4.31 -26.69
CA GLY A 272 -6.14 -5.59 -27.40
C GLY A 272 -4.76 -6.24 -27.62
N ARG A 273 -3.76 -5.88 -26.83
CA ARG A 273 -2.38 -6.40 -26.93
C ARG A 273 -1.99 -7.21 -25.68
N PRO A 274 -2.41 -8.48 -25.53
CA PRO A 274 -2.13 -9.28 -24.33
C PRO A 274 -0.70 -9.86 -24.29
N LEU A 275 0.02 -9.92 -25.41
CA LEU A 275 1.37 -10.51 -25.52
C LEU A 275 2.40 -9.90 -24.56
N PRO A 276 2.45 -8.57 -24.30
CA PRO A 276 3.35 -7.97 -23.33
C PRO A 276 3.22 -8.57 -21.94
N PHE A 277 1.99 -8.90 -21.48
CA PHE A 277 1.76 -9.53 -20.18
C PHE A 277 2.56 -10.83 -19.99
N PHE A 278 2.51 -11.76 -20.97
CA PHE A 278 3.19 -13.05 -20.86
C PHE A 278 4.72 -12.99 -21.04
N ARG A 279 5.24 -11.93 -21.67
CA ARG A 279 6.67 -11.75 -21.93
C ARG A 279 7.38 -10.92 -20.90
N ASP A 280 6.64 -10.19 -20.07
CA ASP A 280 7.18 -9.29 -19.06
C ASP A 280 7.96 -10.02 -17.97
N ILE A 281 9.05 -9.41 -17.49
CA ILE A 281 9.87 -9.95 -16.41
C ILE A 281 9.08 -10.09 -15.12
N GLU A 282 8.18 -9.13 -14.82
CA GLU A 282 7.37 -9.16 -13.61
C GLU A 282 6.44 -10.35 -13.61
N THR A 283 5.69 -10.58 -14.68
CA THR A 283 4.77 -11.72 -14.80
C THR A 283 5.51 -13.05 -14.68
N LYS A 284 6.67 -13.18 -15.31
CA LYS A 284 7.47 -14.41 -15.22
C LYS A 284 8.01 -14.64 -13.81
N THR A 285 8.51 -13.58 -13.17
CA THR A 285 9.02 -13.66 -11.80
C THR A 285 7.87 -13.95 -10.82
N MET A 286 6.70 -13.33 -11.02
CA MET A 286 5.50 -13.57 -10.24
C MET A 286 5.06 -15.03 -10.31
N VAL A 287 4.91 -15.58 -11.52
CA VAL A 287 4.48 -16.99 -11.71
C VAL A 287 5.49 -17.96 -11.09
N LEU A 288 6.79 -17.72 -11.30
CA LEU A 288 7.84 -18.56 -10.71
C LEU A 288 7.81 -18.48 -9.18
N TRP A 289 7.78 -17.27 -8.63
CA TRP A 289 7.77 -17.04 -7.17
C TRP A 289 6.56 -17.68 -6.51
N ILE A 290 5.36 -17.41 -7.04
CA ILE A 290 4.12 -17.98 -6.50
C ILE A 290 4.13 -19.50 -6.61
N GLY A 291 4.57 -20.07 -7.74
CA GLY A 291 4.66 -21.51 -7.92
C GLY A 291 5.57 -22.18 -6.90
N VAL A 292 6.77 -21.66 -6.70
CA VAL A 292 7.72 -22.16 -5.70
C VAL A 292 7.18 -22.01 -4.29
N MET A 293 6.67 -20.82 -3.94
CA MET A 293 6.18 -20.54 -2.59
C MET A 293 4.88 -21.30 -2.27
N ALA A 294 3.98 -21.46 -3.25
CA ALA A 294 2.78 -22.29 -3.08
C ALA A 294 3.13 -23.77 -2.83
N PHE A 295 4.14 -24.29 -3.52
CA PHE A 295 4.64 -25.63 -3.28
C PHE A 295 5.20 -25.77 -1.85
N VAL A 296 6.08 -24.84 -1.42
CA VAL A 296 6.65 -24.84 -0.07
C VAL A 296 5.55 -24.70 0.98
N PHE A 297 4.60 -23.76 0.78
CA PHE A 297 3.48 -23.54 1.69
C PHE A 297 2.62 -24.80 1.83
N THR A 298 2.25 -25.43 0.72
CA THR A 298 1.45 -26.66 0.73
C THR A 298 2.20 -27.81 1.42
N ALA A 299 3.50 -27.97 1.15
CA ALA A 299 4.32 -28.98 1.78
C ALA A 299 4.43 -28.77 3.31
N THR A 300 4.61 -27.51 3.76
CA THR A 300 4.67 -27.19 5.19
C THR A 300 3.30 -27.24 5.88
N LEU A 301 2.24 -26.92 5.15
CA LEU A 301 0.87 -27.00 5.65
C LEU A 301 0.39 -28.45 5.81
N ALA A 302 0.85 -29.37 4.96
CA ALA A 302 0.56 -30.79 5.09
C ALA A 302 1.07 -31.41 6.40
N LEU A 303 1.96 -30.72 7.11
CA LEU A 303 2.43 -31.11 8.45
C LEU A 303 1.51 -30.58 9.58
N SER A 304 0.47 -29.81 9.25
CA SER A 304 -0.47 -29.25 10.22
C SER A 304 -1.66 -30.20 10.45
N PRO A 305 -2.25 -30.23 11.65
CA PRO A 305 -3.33 -31.16 12.00
C PRO A 305 -4.68 -30.70 11.42
N PHE A 306 -4.85 -30.76 10.11
CA PHE A 306 -6.13 -30.48 9.45
C PHE A 306 -6.75 -31.77 8.92
N ASP A 307 -8.01 -32.02 9.26
CA ASP A 307 -8.74 -33.21 8.87
C ASP A 307 -9.35 -33.15 7.46
N ASP A 308 -9.57 -31.93 6.92
CA ASP A 308 -10.19 -31.71 5.60
C ASP A 308 -9.21 -31.09 4.60
N MET A 309 -8.67 -31.92 3.71
CA MET A 309 -7.72 -31.51 2.67
C MET A 309 -8.33 -30.50 1.68
N LEU A 310 -9.63 -30.61 1.36
CA LEU A 310 -10.28 -29.70 0.40
C LEU A 310 -10.45 -28.30 1.00
N ALA A 311 -10.88 -28.23 2.26
CA ALA A 311 -10.97 -26.97 2.99
C ALA A 311 -9.59 -26.31 3.14
N LEU A 312 -8.54 -27.10 3.38
CA LEU A 312 -7.17 -26.67 3.48
C LEU A 312 -6.66 -26.06 2.16
N LEU A 313 -6.88 -26.75 1.04
CA LEU A 313 -6.50 -26.25 -0.29
C LEU A 313 -7.24 -24.96 -0.65
N ARG A 314 -8.55 -24.86 -0.39
CA ARG A 314 -9.35 -23.65 -0.63
C ARG A 314 -8.82 -22.47 0.16
N ARG A 315 -8.69 -22.63 1.48
CA ARG A 315 -8.22 -21.57 2.39
C ARG A 315 -6.76 -21.22 2.12
N GLY A 316 -5.92 -22.23 1.90
CA GLY A 316 -4.51 -22.03 1.57
C GLY A 316 -4.32 -21.24 0.28
N LEU A 317 -5.05 -21.56 -0.79
CA LEU A 317 -4.99 -20.83 -2.05
C LEU A 317 -5.40 -19.36 -1.87
N PHE A 318 -6.49 -19.10 -1.13
CA PHE A 318 -6.93 -17.73 -0.85
C PHE A 318 -5.85 -16.96 -0.07
N MET A 319 -5.29 -17.57 1.00
CA MET A 319 -4.26 -16.94 1.81
C MET A 319 -2.98 -16.65 1.03
N ILE A 320 -2.54 -17.57 0.14
CA ILE A 320 -1.41 -17.34 -0.77
C ILE A 320 -1.69 -16.13 -1.68
N ILE A 321 -2.87 -16.08 -2.29
CA ILE A 321 -3.25 -14.98 -3.20
C ILE A 321 -3.31 -13.66 -2.42
N SER A 322 -3.94 -13.64 -1.26
CA SER A 322 -4.01 -12.47 -0.40
C SER A 322 -2.62 -11.99 0.04
N ALA A 323 -1.71 -12.92 0.35
CA ALA A 323 -0.35 -12.59 0.78
C ALA A 323 0.50 -12.02 -0.36
N PHE A 324 0.58 -12.67 -1.55
CA PHE A 324 1.44 -12.18 -2.63
C PHE A 324 0.92 -10.90 -3.29
N THR A 325 -0.40 -10.67 -3.24
CA THR A 325 -0.98 -9.40 -3.68
C THR A 325 -0.86 -8.31 -2.63
N THR A 326 -0.36 -8.65 -1.44
CA THR A 326 -0.31 -7.77 -0.27
C THR A 326 -1.67 -7.13 0.06
N THR A 327 -2.76 -7.89 -0.15
CA THR A 327 -4.11 -7.38 0.11
C THR A 327 -4.48 -7.46 1.59
N GLY A 328 -4.20 -8.59 2.25
CA GLY A 328 -4.50 -8.74 3.68
C GLY A 328 -5.86 -9.35 4.02
N PHE A 329 -6.68 -9.71 3.04
CA PHE A 329 -7.92 -10.43 3.31
C PHE A 329 -7.65 -11.81 3.92
N GLN A 330 -8.50 -12.22 4.88
CA GLN A 330 -8.35 -13.47 5.59
C GLN A 330 -9.62 -14.34 5.48
N VAL A 331 -9.42 -15.65 5.32
CA VAL A 331 -10.46 -16.70 5.40
C VAL A 331 -10.17 -17.70 6.52
N VAL A 332 -9.21 -17.34 7.37
CA VAL A 332 -8.83 -18.00 8.61
C VAL A 332 -8.70 -16.97 9.70
N THR A 333 -9.04 -17.32 10.94
CA THR A 333 -8.90 -16.38 12.06
C THR A 333 -7.44 -16.18 12.43
N THR A 334 -7.11 -15.05 13.04
CA THR A 334 -5.77 -14.77 13.59
C THR A 334 -5.29 -15.89 14.51
N ASN A 335 -6.18 -16.42 15.36
CA ASN A 335 -5.87 -17.54 16.24
C ASN A 335 -5.54 -18.81 15.46
N GLN A 336 -6.26 -19.12 14.38
CA GLN A 336 -5.95 -20.27 13.53
C GLN A 336 -4.60 -20.12 12.82
N ILE A 337 -4.22 -18.91 12.40
CA ILE A 337 -2.90 -18.65 11.79
C ILE A 337 -1.80 -18.98 12.80
N THR A 338 -1.94 -18.54 14.05
CA THR A 338 -0.90 -18.67 15.08
C THR A 338 -0.85 -20.06 15.73
N THR A 339 -1.98 -20.77 15.83
CA THR A 339 -2.07 -22.03 16.57
C THR A 339 -2.17 -23.26 15.69
N ALA A 340 -2.81 -23.18 14.51
CA ALA A 340 -3.05 -24.32 13.65
C ALA A 340 -2.06 -24.43 12.48
N PHE A 341 -1.42 -23.33 12.04
CA PHE A 341 -0.39 -23.42 11.01
C PHE A 341 0.93 -23.89 11.63
N SER A 342 1.65 -24.76 10.91
CA SER A 342 3.03 -25.07 11.29
C SER A 342 3.90 -23.82 11.19
N ASN A 343 4.97 -23.75 11.99
CA ASN A 343 5.94 -22.66 11.92
C ASN A 343 6.49 -22.45 10.50
N GLY A 344 6.63 -23.52 9.72
CA GLY A 344 7.06 -23.48 8.33
C GLY A 344 6.02 -22.82 7.42
N ALA A 345 4.75 -23.17 7.55
CA ALA A 345 3.66 -22.56 6.78
C ALA A 345 3.52 -21.05 7.10
N PHE A 346 3.63 -20.72 8.38
CA PHE A 346 3.54 -19.35 8.87
C PHE A 346 4.67 -18.47 8.31
N LEU A 347 5.92 -18.91 8.40
CA LEU A 347 7.07 -18.20 7.81
C LEU A 347 6.98 -18.15 6.27
N THR A 348 6.52 -19.21 5.61
CA THR A 348 6.36 -19.21 4.16
C THR A 348 5.36 -18.14 3.72
N LEU A 349 4.25 -17.96 4.45
CA LEU A 349 3.27 -16.92 4.19
C LEU A 349 3.89 -15.51 4.34
N ALA A 350 4.76 -15.31 5.34
CA ALA A 350 5.53 -14.08 5.49
C ALA A 350 6.46 -13.83 4.28
N PHE A 351 7.18 -14.85 3.80
CA PHE A 351 8.02 -14.73 2.61
C PHE A 351 7.22 -14.45 1.32
N ILE A 352 6.03 -15.04 1.20
CA ILE A 352 5.11 -14.72 0.09
C ILE A 352 4.76 -13.24 0.12
N MET A 353 4.41 -12.69 1.30
CA MET A 353 4.04 -11.30 1.52
C MET A 353 5.20 -10.32 1.32
N ALA A 354 6.44 -10.74 1.67
CA ALA A 354 7.63 -9.92 1.52
C ALA A 354 7.89 -9.51 0.07
N VAL A 355 7.53 -10.38 -0.90
CA VAL A 355 7.70 -10.14 -2.33
C VAL A 355 6.33 -10.08 -2.97
N GLY A 356 5.84 -8.88 -3.25
CA GLY A 356 4.48 -8.66 -3.73
C GLY A 356 4.36 -7.65 -4.85
N GLY A 357 3.34 -7.83 -5.66
CA GLY A 357 2.89 -6.91 -6.70
C GLY A 357 3.88 -6.53 -7.79
N ALA A 358 3.32 -6.02 -8.89
CA ALA A 358 4.10 -5.42 -9.98
C ALA A 358 4.43 -3.95 -9.69
N SER A 359 5.47 -3.42 -10.30
CA SER A 359 5.76 -1.98 -10.29
C SER A 359 4.60 -1.20 -10.90
N GLY A 360 4.22 -0.08 -10.28
CA GLY A 360 3.07 0.70 -10.74
C GLY A 360 1.72 0.00 -10.59
N SER A 361 1.61 -1.03 -9.74
CA SER A 361 0.35 -1.61 -9.26
C SER A 361 -0.11 -0.97 -7.95
N THR A 362 -1.22 -1.45 -7.38
CA THR A 362 -1.69 -1.00 -6.06
C THR A 362 -1.00 -1.71 -4.90
N ALA A 363 -0.43 -2.89 -5.14
CA ALA A 363 0.20 -3.76 -4.14
C ALA A 363 1.48 -3.18 -3.53
N GLY A 364 1.80 -3.59 -2.32
CA GLY A 364 3.02 -3.26 -1.58
C GLY A 364 4.17 -4.25 -1.80
N GLY A 365 5.07 -4.38 -0.82
CA GLY A 365 6.19 -5.33 -0.81
C GLY A 365 7.31 -5.04 -1.80
N ILE A 366 8.30 -5.95 -1.83
CA ILE A 366 9.39 -5.92 -2.81
C ILE A 366 8.82 -6.29 -4.18
N LYS A 367 8.92 -5.37 -5.14
CA LYS A 367 8.30 -5.55 -6.46
C LYS A 367 8.91 -6.71 -7.25
N PHE A 368 8.07 -7.44 -8.00
CA PHE A 368 8.52 -8.55 -8.86
C PHE A 368 9.54 -8.12 -9.90
N SER A 369 9.50 -6.88 -10.40
CA SER A 369 10.55 -6.33 -11.29
C SER A 369 11.92 -6.36 -10.63
N ARG A 370 12.04 -5.92 -9.37
CA ARG A 370 13.31 -5.91 -8.64
C ARG A 370 13.83 -7.31 -8.40
N MET A 371 12.96 -8.24 -7.98
CA MET A 371 13.35 -9.65 -7.83
C MET A 371 13.82 -10.25 -9.16
N GLY A 372 13.12 -9.99 -10.26
CA GLY A 372 13.50 -10.44 -11.58
C GLY A 372 14.84 -9.85 -12.04
N ILE A 373 15.11 -8.57 -11.75
CA ILE A 373 16.40 -7.90 -12.03
C ILE A 373 17.52 -8.54 -11.22
N ILE A 374 17.31 -8.80 -9.92
CA ILE A 374 18.27 -9.46 -9.03
C ILE A 374 18.62 -10.87 -9.55
N PHE A 375 17.62 -11.69 -9.91
CA PHE A 375 17.87 -13.00 -10.50
C PHE A 375 18.62 -12.93 -11.82
N LYS A 376 18.29 -11.96 -12.69
CA LYS A 376 19.02 -11.73 -13.95
C LYS A 376 20.46 -11.27 -13.70
N SER A 377 20.70 -10.48 -12.66
CA SER A 377 22.05 -10.05 -12.27
C SER A 377 22.91 -11.24 -11.82
N ILE A 378 22.36 -12.16 -11.02
CA ILE A 378 23.06 -13.38 -10.63
C ILE A 378 23.46 -14.18 -11.87
N VAL A 379 22.53 -14.37 -12.81
CA VAL A 379 22.83 -15.07 -14.09
C VAL A 379 23.87 -14.31 -14.91
N SER A 380 23.85 -12.97 -14.93
CA SER A 380 24.85 -12.16 -15.62
C SER A 380 26.24 -12.38 -15.03
N ASN A 381 26.36 -12.29 -13.70
CA ASN A 381 27.63 -12.47 -12.99
C ASN A 381 28.23 -13.86 -13.23
N VAL A 382 27.40 -14.91 -13.20
CA VAL A 382 27.88 -16.28 -13.51
C VAL A 382 28.36 -16.36 -14.94
N LYS A 383 27.64 -15.78 -15.91
CA LYS A 383 28.08 -15.76 -17.32
C LYS A 383 29.38 -14.97 -17.53
N GLU A 384 29.54 -13.84 -16.86
CA GLU A 384 30.73 -13.01 -16.89
C GLU A 384 31.94 -13.76 -16.32
N THR A 385 31.76 -14.48 -15.21
CA THR A 385 32.82 -15.31 -14.59
C THR A 385 33.29 -16.46 -15.49
N LEU A 386 32.38 -17.02 -16.30
CA LEU A 386 32.66 -18.14 -17.18
C LEU A 386 33.09 -17.70 -18.59
N ALA A 387 32.94 -16.43 -18.94
CA ALA A 387 33.27 -15.90 -20.25
C ALA A 387 34.79 -15.64 -20.39
N PRO A 388 35.38 -15.78 -21.59
CA PRO A 388 36.74 -15.31 -21.85
C PRO A 388 36.88 -13.80 -21.62
N ASP A 389 38.06 -13.34 -21.21
CA ASP A 389 38.35 -11.92 -20.91
C ASP A 389 38.01 -10.95 -22.06
N SER A 390 38.03 -11.44 -23.30
CA SER A 390 37.70 -10.68 -24.53
C SER A 390 36.18 -10.59 -24.78
N ALA A 391 35.36 -11.34 -24.07
CA ALA A 391 33.92 -11.41 -24.32
C ALA A 391 33.14 -10.35 -23.50
N ARG A 392 32.22 -9.64 -24.15
CA ARG A 392 31.29 -8.74 -23.49
C ARG A 392 29.96 -9.44 -23.30
N VAL A 393 29.62 -9.74 -22.05
CA VAL A 393 28.30 -10.32 -21.68
C VAL A 393 27.25 -9.22 -21.64
N VAL A 394 26.20 -9.33 -22.46
CA VAL A 394 25.06 -8.42 -22.43
C VAL A 394 23.79 -9.22 -22.12
N VAL A 395 23.16 -8.92 -20.98
CA VAL A 395 21.92 -9.55 -20.58
C VAL A 395 20.77 -8.57 -20.81
N SER A 396 19.69 -9.04 -21.42
CA SER A 396 18.48 -8.25 -21.66
C SER A 396 17.26 -8.90 -21.00
N TYR A 397 16.25 -8.08 -20.73
CA TYR A 397 14.96 -8.50 -20.20
C TYR A 397 13.83 -7.70 -20.87
N ASN A 398 12.62 -8.22 -20.81
CA ASN A 398 11.44 -7.52 -21.31
C ASN A 398 10.68 -6.90 -20.13
N HIS A 399 10.46 -5.59 -20.20
CA HIS A 399 9.59 -4.87 -19.29
C HIS A 399 8.94 -3.72 -20.06
N VAL A 400 7.67 -3.90 -20.45
CA VAL A 400 6.95 -3.01 -21.41
C VAL A 400 7.66 -2.85 -22.77
N GLY A 401 8.79 -3.53 -22.95
CA GLY A 401 9.69 -3.53 -24.11
C GLY A 401 11.01 -4.17 -23.73
N ARG A 402 11.88 -4.38 -24.72
CA ARG A 402 13.23 -4.95 -24.49
C ARG A 402 14.14 -3.92 -23.85
N ARG A 403 14.69 -4.24 -22.68
CA ARG A 403 15.64 -3.42 -21.92
C ARG A 403 16.95 -4.19 -21.68
N THR A 404 18.06 -3.48 -21.62
CA THR A 404 19.36 -4.05 -21.24
C THR A 404 19.57 -3.91 -19.75
N LEU A 405 20.12 -4.96 -19.13
CA LEU A 405 20.51 -4.92 -17.71
C LEU A 405 21.76 -4.04 -17.56
N THR A 406 21.64 -2.93 -16.83
CA THR A 406 22.78 -2.03 -16.54
C THR A 406 23.12 -2.09 -15.05
N PRO A 407 24.39 -1.80 -14.66
CA PRO A 407 24.80 -1.78 -13.26
C PRO A 407 23.97 -0.85 -12.38
N GLU A 408 23.49 0.28 -12.92
CA GLU A 408 22.69 1.26 -12.20
C GLU A 408 21.33 0.67 -11.79
N ILE A 409 20.67 -0.03 -12.71
CA ILE A 409 19.37 -0.70 -12.46
C ILE A 409 19.54 -1.79 -11.40
N VAL A 410 20.61 -2.57 -11.48
CA VAL A 410 20.93 -3.61 -10.50
C VAL A 410 21.19 -2.99 -9.12
N LYS A 411 21.99 -1.92 -9.07
CA LYS A 411 22.31 -1.20 -7.83
C LYS A 411 21.03 -0.67 -7.17
N GLU A 412 20.13 -0.05 -7.92
CA GLU A 412 18.86 0.44 -7.41
C GLU A 412 17.99 -0.69 -6.84
N ALA A 413 17.81 -1.78 -7.60
CA ALA A 413 17.04 -2.93 -7.15
C ALA A 413 17.61 -3.57 -5.87
N MET A 414 18.92 -3.76 -5.80
CA MET A 414 19.62 -4.30 -4.62
C MET A 414 19.53 -3.38 -3.41
N THR A 415 19.64 -2.05 -3.61
CA THR A 415 19.54 -1.09 -2.51
C THR A 415 18.14 -1.17 -1.85
N VAL A 416 17.08 -1.14 -2.64
CA VAL A 416 15.72 -1.24 -2.11
C VAL A 416 15.49 -2.60 -1.45
N PHE A 417 15.96 -3.70 -2.05
CA PHE A 417 15.86 -5.04 -1.47
C PHE A 417 16.53 -5.10 -0.08
N ILE A 418 17.76 -4.61 0.04
CA ILE A 418 18.50 -4.60 1.31
C ILE A 418 17.77 -3.75 2.37
N LEU A 419 17.20 -2.60 1.99
CA LEU A 419 16.46 -1.75 2.91
C LEU A 419 15.19 -2.43 3.44
N TYR A 420 14.47 -3.17 2.59
CA TYR A 420 13.34 -4.01 3.05
C TYR A 420 13.80 -5.05 4.07
N VAL A 421 14.86 -5.82 3.74
CA VAL A 421 15.38 -6.86 4.64
C VAL A 421 15.84 -6.28 5.98
N ILE A 422 16.57 -5.17 5.97
CA ILE A 422 17.00 -4.48 7.20
C ILE A 422 15.78 -4.08 8.03
N THR A 423 14.76 -3.51 7.40
CA THR A 423 13.54 -3.06 8.11
C THR A 423 12.76 -4.23 8.68
N TYR A 424 12.66 -5.36 7.95
CA TYR A 424 12.05 -6.59 8.47
C TYR A 424 12.76 -7.09 9.71
N VAL A 425 14.10 -7.14 9.68
CA VAL A 425 14.91 -7.61 10.81
C VAL A 425 14.77 -6.67 12.01
N ILE A 426 14.87 -5.36 11.81
CA ILE A 426 14.75 -4.39 12.91
C ILE A 426 13.35 -4.47 13.54
N GLY A 427 12.28 -4.53 12.72
CA GLY A 427 10.92 -4.62 13.26
C GLY A 427 10.65 -5.93 13.99
N ALA A 428 11.20 -7.04 13.53
CA ALA A 428 11.13 -8.31 14.24
C ALA A 428 11.85 -8.22 15.61
N LEU A 429 13.05 -7.62 15.66
CA LEU A 429 13.79 -7.41 16.91
C LEU A 429 13.03 -6.48 17.87
N VAL A 430 12.38 -5.43 17.36
CA VAL A 430 11.53 -4.55 18.17
C VAL A 430 10.35 -5.34 18.75
N GLY A 431 9.67 -6.17 17.97
CA GLY A 431 8.59 -7.03 18.46
C GLY A 431 9.06 -8.01 19.54
N ILE A 432 10.20 -8.67 19.32
CA ILE A 432 10.81 -9.57 20.32
C ILE A 432 11.18 -8.82 21.60
N ALA A 433 11.72 -7.60 21.48
CA ALA A 433 12.07 -6.77 22.66
C ALA A 433 10.83 -6.38 23.49
N HIS A 434 9.61 -6.39 22.89
CA HIS A 434 8.34 -6.21 23.60
C HIS A 434 7.76 -7.54 24.15
N GLY A 435 8.50 -8.64 24.07
CA GLY A 435 8.12 -9.92 24.67
C GLY A 435 7.32 -10.87 23.76
N PHE A 436 7.18 -10.56 22.48
CA PHE A 436 6.50 -11.45 21.52
C PHE A 436 7.44 -12.55 21.03
N GLU A 437 6.87 -13.70 20.67
CA GLU A 437 7.61 -14.80 20.07
C GLU A 437 8.23 -14.40 18.72
N ALA A 438 9.37 -15.00 18.36
CA ALA A 438 10.15 -14.61 17.19
C ALA A 438 9.36 -14.75 15.87
N ILE A 439 8.59 -15.83 15.69
CA ILE A 439 7.87 -16.10 14.44
C ILE A 439 6.72 -15.09 14.22
N PRO A 440 5.79 -14.86 15.17
CA PRO A 440 4.81 -13.78 15.08
C PRO A 440 5.44 -12.40 14.87
N ALA A 441 6.54 -12.08 15.57
CA ALA A 441 7.22 -10.79 15.44
C ALA A 441 7.84 -10.59 14.04
N ILE A 442 8.44 -11.63 13.45
CA ILE A 442 8.94 -11.59 12.07
C ILE A 442 7.78 -11.38 11.09
N PHE A 443 6.71 -12.17 11.24
CA PHE A 443 5.53 -12.09 10.38
C PHE A 443 4.92 -10.69 10.40
N GLU A 444 4.70 -10.13 11.59
CA GLU A 444 4.12 -8.81 11.78
C GLU A 444 4.99 -7.70 11.17
N SER A 445 6.31 -7.78 11.39
CA SER A 445 7.25 -6.85 10.79
C SER A 445 7.22 -6.89 9.26
N VAL A 446 7.11 -8.09 8.67
CA VAL A 446 6.96 -8.25 7.21
C VAL A 446 5.63 -7.67 6.74
N THR A 447 4.53 -7.99 7.42
CA THR A 447 3.19 -7.47 7.12
C THR A 447 3.17 -5.94 7.10
N MET A 448 3.68 -5.30 8.13
CA MET A 448 3.66 -3.84 8.24
C MET A 448 4.53 -3.18 7.18
N THR A 449 5.73 -3.69 6.96
CA THR A 449 6.66 -3.11 5.96
C THR A 449 6.22 -3.36 4.52
N SER A 450 5.61 -4.52 4.24
CA SER A 450 5.11 -4.86 2.89
C SER A 450 3.73 -4.30 2.59
N ASN A 451 3.08 -3.64 3.57
CA ASN A 451 1.68 -3.23 3.49
C ASN A 451 0.76 -4.42 3.17
N GLY A 452 0.96 -5.55 3.87
CA GLY A 452 0.36 -6.83 3.54
C GLY A 452 -0.92 -7.18 4.29
N GLY A 453 -1.22 -6.50 5.40
CA GLY A 453 -2.49 -6.52 6.13
C GLY A 453 -2.91 -7.79 6.86
N ILE A 454 -2.25 -8.92 6.64
CA ILE A 454 -2.50 -10.13 7.43
C ILE A 454 -1.87 -9.92 8.80
N ILE A 455 -2.69 -9.72 9.83
CA ILE A 455 -2.22 -9.48 11.21
C ILE A 455 -2.23 -10.76 12.05
N THR A 456 -1.34 -10.76 13.03
CA THR A 456 -1.26 -11.80 14.05
C THR A 456 -1.70 -11.27 15.41
N SER A 457 -1.38 -11.98 16.49
CA SER A 457 -1.65 -11.52 17.85
C SER A 457 -0.69 -10.41 18.35
N VAL A 458 0.28 -9.98 17.54
CA VAL A 458 1.26 -8.94 17.91
C VAL A 458 0.66 -7.56 17.78
N ALA A 459 0.03 -7.27 16.62
CA ALA A 459 -0.72 -6.03 16.43
C ALA A 459 -2.16 -6.21 16.90
N GLY A 460 -2.54 -5.42 17.89
CA GLY A 460 -3.89 -5.44 18.46
C GLY A 460 -4.17 -4.19 19.27
N PRO A 461 -5.46 -3.92 19.60
CA PRO A 461 -5.85 -2.78 20.42
C PRO A 461 -5.08 -2.73 21.73
N GLY A 462 -4.52 -1.56 22.07
CA GLY A 462 -3.75 -1.36 23.31
C GLY A 462 -2.33 -1.93 23.29
N MET A 463 -1.75 -2.25 22.11
CA MET A 463 -0.34 -2.60 22.03
C MET A 463 0.57 -1.48 22.56
N ALA A 464 1.82 -1.79 22.90
CA ALA A 464 2.77 -0.81 23.41
C ALA A 464 2.99 0.33 22.39
N GLY A 465 2.81 1.59 22.81
CA GLY A 465 2.89 2.74 21.88
C GLY A 465 4.22 2.89 21.15
N THR A 466 5.33 2.40 21.72
CA THR A 466 6.63 2.36 21.04
C THR A 466 6.66 1.38 19.86
N LEU A 467 6.05 0.22 20.02
CA LEU A 467 5.89 -0.78 18.96
C LEU A 467 4.94 -0.26 17.86
N GLU A 468 3.85 0.37 18.27
CA GLU A 468 2.85 0.95 17.39
C GLU A 468 3.44 2.07 16.52
N LEU A 469 4.20 3.00 17.10
CA LEU A 469 4.93 4.04 16.36
C LEU A 469 5.92 3.43 15.36
N PHE A 470 6.57 2.33 15.74
CA PHE A 470 7.49 1.65 14.83
C PHE A 470 6.75 1.02 13.64
N TYR A 471 5.61 0.40 13.87
CA TYR A 471 4.77 -0.15 12.80
C TYR A 471 4.19 0.92 11.88
N ILE A 472 3.78 2.07 12.44
CA ILE A 472 3.39 3.25 11.65
C ILE A 472 4.54 3.68 10.72
N PHE A 473 5.76 3.73 11.24
CA PHE A 473 6.95 4.04 10.43
C PHE A 473 7.19 2.98 9.35
N GLN A 474 7.05 1.69 9.66
CA GLN A 474 7.22 0.60 8.68
C GLN A 474 6.21 0.68 7.54
N MET A 475 4.92 0.90 7.84
CA MET A 475 3.86 1.07 6.84
C MET A 475 4.14 2.25 5.90
N TRP A 476 4.57 3.38 6.47
CA TRP A 476 4.93 4.56 5.71
C TRP A 476 6.18 4.35 4.84
N ALA A 477 7.23 3.75 5.39
CA ALA A 477 8.49 3.46 4.70
C ALA A 477 8.29 2.48 3.52
N GLY A 478 7.53 1.41 3.76
CA GLY A 478 7.19 0.41 2.75
C GLY A 478 6.40 1.02 1.58
N ARG A 479 5.43 1.88 1.87
CA ARG A 479 4.61 2.54 0.84
C ARG A 479 5.41 3.46 -0.07
N LEU A 480 6.41 4.16 0.46
CA LEU A 480 7.30 5.07 -0.27
C LEU A 480 8.53 4.38 -0.88
N GLU A 481 8.60 3.05 -0.81
CA GLU A 481 9.72 2.25 -1.31
C GLU A 481 11.09 2.72 -0.81
N PHE A 482 11.14 3.28 0.40
CA PHE A 482 12.30 3.75 1.16
C PHE A 482 13.07 4.94 0.58
N MET A 483 13.37 4.98 -0.74
CA MET A 483 14.26 6.00 -1.32
C MET A 483 13.74 7.42 -1.11
N THR A 484 12.44 7.63 -1.30
CA THR A 484 11.78 8.93 -1.05
C THR A 484 11.88 9.32 0.43
N LEU A 485 11.64 8.36 1.32
CA LEU A 485 11.70 8.59 2.76
C LEU A 485 13.11 8.89 3.25
N PHE A 486 14.11 8.10 2.83
CA PHE A 486 15.50 8.34 3.24
C PHE A 486 16.03 9.68 2.70
N ALA A 487 15.70 10.04 1.46
CA ALA A 487 16.03 11.35 0.92
C ALA A 487 15.44 12.47 1.80
N LEU A 488 14.16 12.34 2.18
CA LEU A 488 13.48 13.28 3.07
C LEU A 488 14.16 13.36 4.45
N ILE A 489 14.42 12.21 5.09
CA ILE A 489 15.06 12.17 6.43
C ILE A 489 16.43 12.85 6.38
N VAL A 490 17.26 12.53 5.38
CA VAL A 490 18.59 13.13 5.22
C VAL A 490 18.49 14.65 5.04
N GLU A 491 17.55 15.13 4.24
CA GLU A 491 17.36 16.58 4.02
C GLU A 491 16.84 17.31 5.28
N VAL A 492 15.91 16.67 6.02
CA VAL A 492 15.42 17.21 7.31
C VAL A 492 16.56 17.28 8.30
N VAL A 493 17.30 16.19 8.52
CA VAL A 493 18.44 16.13 9.45
C VAL A 493 19.52 17.14 9.05
N ALA A 494 19.89 17.22 7.75
CA ALA A 494 20.84 18.19 7.24
C ALA A 494 20.39 19.64 7.48
N SER A 495 19.08 19.90 7.47
CA SER A 495 18.51 21.23 7.70
C SER A 495 18.55 21.63 9.20
N LEU A 496 18.49 20.66 10.09
CA LEU A 496 18.54 20.86 11.54
C LEU A 496 19.98 21.06 12.07
N VAL A 497 21.00 20.51 11.39
CA VAL A 497 22.40 20.63 11.84
C VAL A 497 22.91 22.06 11.60
N PRO A 498 23.51 22.76 12.59
CA PRO A 498 24.08 24.11 12.41
C PRO A 498 25.16 24.14 11.32
N ARG A 499 25.26 25.27 10.57
CA ARG A 499 26.39 25.45 9.63
C ARG A 499 27.70 25.53 10.42
N PRO A 500 28.75 24.81 10.06
CA PRO A 500 30.08 25.13 10.56
C PRO A 500 30.39 26.57 10.13
N ARG A 501 30.79 27.41 11.11
CA ARG A 501 31.25 28.78 10.82
C ARG A 501 32.38 28.70 9.80
N PRO A 502 32.37 29.53 8.73
CA PRO A 502 33.53 29.64 7.85
C PRO A 502 34.77 29.88 8.74
N LYS A 503 35.80 29.07 8.62
CA LYS A 503 37.09 29.39 9.23
C LYS A 503 37.53 30.68 8.55
N GLU A 504 37.59 31.79 9.29
CA GLU A 504 38.28 33.00 8.86
C GLU A 504 39.69 32.56 8.45
N ARG A 505 40.02 32.74 7.19
CA ARG A 505 41.38 32.57 6.74
C ARG A 505 42.21 33.69 7.37
N SER A 506 42.94 33.32 8.42
CA SER A 506 44.03 34.17 8.94
C SER A 506 45.19 34.19 7.99
#